data_598aa0e3d496de794f26a0748722b5b9
#
_entry.id   598aa0e3d496de794f26a0748722b5b9
#
_cell.length_a   1.000
_cell.length_b   1.000
_cell.length_c   1.000
_cell.angle_alpha   90.00
_cell.angle_beta   90.00
_cell.angle_gamma   90.00
#
_symmetry.space_group_name_H-M   'P 1'
#
loop_
_entity.id
_entity.type
_entity.pdbx_description
1 polymer ?
#
loop_
_entity_poly.entity_id
_entity_poly.type
_entity_poly.pdbx_seq_one_letter_code
_entity_poly.pdbx_strand_id
1 'polypeptide(L)'
;MWKQLNTVGTTGSENGIILADEEYEESCRITLEKCARYYAVTCGVYGLMCHTVFSDSDGYRELYDVIKKELQNFIDQDMTEDEIITFCKRFIEKY
;
A
#
# COMPACT_ATOMS: atom_id res chain seq x y z
N MET A 1 14.76 -1.65 2.94
CA MET A 1 14.42 -2.96 2.35
C MET A 1 13.03 -3.38 2.80
N TRP A 2 12.24 -3.90 1.89
CA TRP A 2 10.91 -4.41 2.23
C TRP A 2 11.01 -5.67 3.08
N LYS A 3 10.20 -5.72 4.12
CA LYS A 3 10.15 -6.85 5.05
C LYS A 3 8.76 -7.46 5.00
N GLN A 4 8.69 -8.74 4.71
CA GLN A 4 7.41 -9.45 4.70
C GLN A 4 6.92 -9.67 6.12
N LEU A 5 5.66 -9.34 6.36
CA LEU A 5 5.01 -9.55 7.65
C LEU A 5 4.38 -10.95 7.68
N ASN A 6 4.13 -11.48 8.88
CA ASN A 6 3.63 -12.85 9.04
C ASN A 6 2.10 -12.92 9.12
N THR A 7 1.43 -12.07 8.36
CA THR A 7 -0.04 -11.97 8.31
C THR A 7 -0.64 -12.70 7.10
N VAL A 8 0.20 -13.15 6.17
CA VAL A 8 -0.26 -13.84 4.95
C VAL A 8 -1.11 -15.06 5.32
N GLY A 9 -2.28 -15.18 4.69
CA GLY A 9 -3.23 -16.25 4.96
C GLY A 9 -4.26 -15.91 6.04
N THR A 10 -4.11 -14.79 6.74
CA THR A 10 -5.08 -14.34 7.73
C THR A 10 -6.09 -13.38 7.11
N THR A 11 -7.14 -13.03 7.85
CA THR A 11 -8.16 -12.08 7.41
C THR A 11 -7.66 -10.65 7.56
N GLY A 12 -7.77 -9.86 6.49
CA GLY A 12 -7.36 -8.46 6.49
C GLY A 12 -8.49 -7.48 6.83
N SER A 13 -8.18 -6.19 6.75
CA SER A 13 -9.11 -5.12 7.11
C SER A 13 -10.34 -5.06 6.22
N GLU A 14 -10.27 -5.61 5.01
CA GLU A 14 -11.39 -5.63 4.06
C GLU A 14 -12.11 -6.98 4.05
N ASN A 15 -11.92 -7.79 5.09
CA ASN A 15 -12.50 -9.13 5.21
C ASN A 15 -12.03 -10.12 4.14
N GLY A 16 -10.94 -9.81 3.47
CA GLY A 16 -10.33 -10.71 2.49
C GLY A 16 -9.23 -11.55 3.12
N ILE A 17 -8.64 -12.41 2.32
CA ILE A 17 -7.47 -13.18 2.74
C ILE A 17 -6.21 -12.44 2.30
N ILE A 18 -5.31 -12.19 3.21
CA ILE A 18 -4.06 -11.49 2.91
C ILE A 18 -3.14 -12.38 2.05
N LEU A 19 -2.79 -11.90 0.87
CA LEU A 19 -1.89 -12.56 -0.06
C LEU A 19 -0.46 -12.06 0.07
N ALA A 20 -0.29 -10.77 0.42
CA ALA A 20 1.01 -10.15 0.63
C ALA A 20 0.85 -9.03 1.65
N ASP A 21 1.86 -8.84 2.49
CA ASP A 21 1.85 -7.78 3.49
C ASP A 21 3.31 -7.43 3.79
N GLU A 22 3.72 -6.22 3.44
CA GLU A 22 5.11 -5.81 3.50
C GLU A 22 5.26 -4.43 4.11
N GLU A 23 6.36 -4.24 4.82
CA GLU A 23 6.70 -2.99 5.47
C GLU A 23 8.09 -2.53 5.01
N TYR A 24 8.26 -1.23 4.79
CA TYR A 24 9.52 -0.67 4.33
C TYR A 24 10.05 0.33 5.35
N GLU A 25 11.24 0.04 5.89
CA GLU A 25 11.99 0.91 6.81
C GLU A 25 11.16 1.40 8.00
N GLU A 26 10.17 0.60 8.43
CA GLU A 26 9.26 0.95 9.52
C GLU A 26 8.52 2.27 9.28
N SER A 27 8.44 2.69 8.02
CA SER A 27 7.84 3.98 7.64
C SER A 27 6.55 3.83 6.84
N CYS A 28 6.42 2.77 6.04
CA CYS A 28 5.20 2.54 5.27
C CYS A 28 4.89 1.05 5.15
N ARG A 29 3.66 0.74 4.77
CA ARG A 29 3.16 -0.62 4.68
C ARG A 29 2.22 -0.75 3.49
N ILE A 30 2.23 -1.93 2.87
CA ILE A 30 1.32 -2.26 1.77
C ILE A 30 0.81 -3.68 1.98
N THR A 31 -0.51 -3.86 1.82
CA THR A 31 -1.19 -5.14 2.04
C THR A 31 -2.05 -5.46 0.83
N LEU A 32 -1.94 -6.68 0.31
CA LEU A 32 -2.79 -7.19 -0.76
C LEU A 32 -3.73 -8.23 -0.20
N GLU A 33 -5.04 -8.03 -0.41
CA GLU A 33 -6.08 -8.95 0.00
C GLU A 33 -6.88 -9.46 -1.18
N LYS A 34 -7.23 -10.75 -1.14
CA LYS A 34 -8.19 -11.33 -2.07
C LYS A 34 -9.54 -11.39 -1.38
N CYS A 35 -10.49 -10.60 -1.87
CA CYS A 35 -11.86 -10.55 -1.37
C CYS A 35 -12.79 -11.36 -2.29
N ALA A 36 -14.08 -11.48 -1.92
CA ALA A 36 -15.02 -12.33 -2.64
C ALA A 36 -15.19 -11.94 -4.12
N ARG A 37 -15.15 -10.64 -4.43
CA ARG A 37 -15.41 -10.13 -5.79
C ARG A 37 -14.35 -9.18 -6.31
N TYR A 38 -13.31 -8.92 -5.55
CA TYR A 38 -12.27 -7.96 -5.92
C TYR A 38 -11.01 -8.22 -5.12
N TYR A 39 -9.95 -7.53 -5.50
CA TYR A 39 -8.71 -7.47 -4.72
C TYR A 39 -8.60 -6.08 -4.11
N ALA A 40 -8.07 -5.99 -2.90
CA ALA A 40 -7.86 -4.73 -2.20
C ALA A 40 -6.37 -4.54 -1.91
N VAL A 41 -5.84 -3.37 -2.28
CA VAL A 41 -4.49 -2.96 -1.95
C VAL A 41 -4.60 -1.85 -0.92
N THR A 42 -4.27 -2.14 0.32
CA THR A 42 -4.27 -1.15 1.40
C THR A 42 -2.83 -0.70 1.62
N CYS A 43 -2.62 0.60 1.58
CA CYS A 43 -1.29 1.16 1.73
C CYS A 43 -1.33 2.37 2.64
N GLY A 44 -0.21 2.63 3.29
CA GLY A 44 -0.13 3.76 4.18
C GLY A 44 1.30 4.14 4.51
N VAL A 45 1.46 5.41 4.88
CA VAL A 45 2.68 5.92 5.46
C VAL A 45 2.34 6.25 6.91
N TYR A 46 3.02 5.61 7.84
CA TYR A 46 2.69 5.72 9.26
C TYR A 46 2.64 7.18 9.73
N GLY A 47 1.51 7.53 10.33
CA GLY A 47 1.29 8.89 10.84
C GLY A 47 0.91 9.93 9.79
N LEU A 48 0.86 9.57 8.50
CA LEU A 48 0.61 10.53 7.42
C LEU A 48 -0.62 10.20 6.57
N MET A 49 -0.77 8.95 6.11
CA MET A 49 -1.92 8.57 5.30
C MET A 49 -2.20 7.07 5.38
N CYS A 50 -3.44 6.70 5.07
CA CYS A 50 -3.86 5.33 4.86
C CYS A 50 -4.91 5.35 3.75
N HIS A 51 -4.76 4.46 2.77
CA HIS A 51 -5.61 4.45 1.59
C HIS A 51 -5.80 3.02 1.07
N THR A 52 -6.99 2.71 0.57
CA THR A 52 -7.30 1.40 -0.01
C THR A 52 -7.74 1.58 -1.45
N VAL A 53 -7.14 0.79 -2.34
CA VAL A 53 -7.45 0.79 -3.77
C VAL A 53 -8.01 -0.58 -4.13
N PHE A 54 -9.11 -0.61 -4.89
CA PHE A 54 -9.77 -1.84 -5.28
C PHE A 54 -9.49 -2.17 -6.74
N SER A 55 -9.31 -3.45 -7.04
CA SER A 55 -9.14 -3.93 -8.40
C SER A 55 -10.03 -5.16 -8.59
N ASP A 56 -10.87 -5.14 -9.63
CA ASP A 56 -11.76 -6.24 -9.97
C ASP A 56 -11.21 -7.14 -11.06
N SER A 57 -9.95 -6.93 -11.47
CA SER A 57 -9.35 -7.61 -12.61
C SER A 57 -8.00 -8.23 -12.26
N ASP A 58 -7.42 -8.94 -13.23
CA ASP A 58 -6.08 -9.56 -13.08
C ASP A 58 -4.95 -8.55 -12.93
N GLY A 59 -5.23 -7.24 -13.08
CA GLY A 59 -4.24 -6.19 -12.90
C GLY A 59 -3.84 -5.91 -11.45
N TYR A 60 -4.38 -6.63 -10.48
CA TYR A 60 -4.12 -6.36 -9.07
C TYR A 60 -2.64 -6.49 -8.69
N ARG A 61 -1.92 -7.43 -9.29
CA ARG A 61 -0.50 -7.65 -9.00
C ARG A 61 0.34 -6.47 -9.49
N GLU A 62 0.06 -6.00 -10.70
CA GLU A 62 0.75 -4.85 -11.27
C GLU A 62 0.45 -3.59 -10.45
N LEU A 63 -0.80 -3.40 -10.04
CA LEU A 63 -1.20 -2.29 -9.18
C LEU A 63 -0.44 -2.31 -7.86
N TYR A 64 -0.35 -3.47 -7.23
CA TYR A 64 0.40 -3.66 -5.99
C TYR A 64 1.87 -3.27 -6.17
N ASP A 65 2.50 -3.75 -7.24
CA ASP A 65 3.92 -3.50 -7.50
C ASP A 65 4.19 -2.01 -7.79
N VAL A 66 3.31 -1.34 -8.53
CA VAL A 66 3.42 0.09 -8.84
C VAL A 66 3.30 0.93 -7.57
N ILE A 67 2.29 0.65 -6.75
CA ILE A 67 2.09 1.38 -5.49
C ILE A 67 3.28 1.16 -4.56
N LYS A 68 3.74 -0.07 -4.45
CA LYS A 68 4.90 -0.42 -3.61
C LYS A 68 6.13 0.39 -4.02
N LYS A 69 6.39 0.49 -5.30
CA LYS A 69 7.54 1.25 -5.81
C LYS A 69 7.40 2.75 -5.54
N GLU A 70 6.20 3.29 -5.69
CA GLU A 70 5.95 4.70 -5.39
C GLU A 70 6.20 5.02 -3.91
N LEU A 71 5.74 4.14 -3.02
CA LEU A 71 5.97 4.31 -1.59
C LEU A 71 7.46 4.24 -1.25
N GLN A 72 8.17 3.30 -1.85
CA GLN A 72 9.61 3.17 -1.64
C GLN A 72 10.34 4.43 -2.08
N ASN A 73 10.04 4.92 -3.28
CA ASN A 73 10.66 6.13 -3.81
C ASN A 73 10.39 7.34 -2.92
N PHE A 74 9.17 7.43 -2.40
CA PHE A 74 8.79 8.51 -1.49
C PHE A 74 9.60 8.44 -0.19
N ILE A 75 9.69 7.26 0.44
CA ILE A 75 10.42 7.11 1.70
C ILE A 75 11.91 7.37 1.52
N ASP A 76 12.47 6.99 0.38
CA ASP A 76 13.90 7.15 0.09
C ASP A 76 14.31 8.59 -0.20
N GLN A 77 13.34 9.48 -0.43
CA GLN A 77 13.61 10.89 -0.71
C GLN A 77 13.66 11.72 0.57
N ASP A 78 14.54 12.72 0.58
CA ASP A 78 14.61 13.72 1.63
C ASP A 78 13.70 14.89 1.22
N MET A 79 12.49 14.91 1.75
CA MET A 79 11.46 15.86 1.35
C MET A 79 11.12 16.84 2.47
N THR A 80 10.75 18.06 2.07
CA THR A 80 10.23 19.04 3.01
C THR A 80 8.81 18.64 3.45
N GLU A 81 8.34 19.24 4.53
CA GLU A 81 6.99 18.99 5.04
C GLU A 81 5.92 19.26 3.98
N ASP A 82 6.05 20.37 3.24
CA ASP A 82 5.10 20.72 2.18
C ASP A 82 5.11 19.71 1.04
N GLU A 83 6.28 19.20 0.67
CA GLU A 83 6.42 18.18 -0.36
C GLU A 83 5.77 16.86 0.08
N ILE A 84 5.91 16.49 1.35
CA ILE A 84 5.30 15.30 1.93
C ILE A 84 3.77 15.41 1.85
N ILE A 85 3.21 16.55 2.26
CA ILE A 85 1.76 16.80 2.22
C ILE A 85 1.25 16.71 0.79
N THR A 86 1.96 17.34 -0.16
CA THR A 86 1.59 17.32 -1.58
C THR A 86 1.61 15.91 -2.14
N PHE A 87 2.62 15.12 -1.80
CA PHE A 87 2.70 13.73 -2.24
C PHE A 87 1.49 12.92 -1.76
N CYS A 88 1.15 13.02 -0.47
CA CYS A 88 0.04 12.28 0.10
C CYS A 88 -1.29 12.64 -0.56
N LYS A 89 -1.53 13.92 -0.80
CA LYS A 89 -2.74 14.38 -1.50
C LYS A 89 -2.84 13.82 -2.91
N ARG A 90 -1.76 13.92 -3.68
CA ARG A 90 -1.72 13.43 -5.07
C ARG A 90 -1.88 11.92 -5.14
N PHE A 91 -1.28 11.20 -4.19
CA PHE A 91 -1.37 9.75 -4.12
C PHE A 91 -2.82 9.30 -3.92
N ILE A 92 -3.51 9.90 -2.96
CA ILE A 92 -4.92 9.58 -2.66
C ILE A 92 -5.82 9.92 -3.85
N GLU A 93 -5.56 11.03 -4.55
CA GLU A 93 -6.33 11.42 -5.73
C GLU A 93 -6.07 10.49 -6.93
N LYS A 94 -4.85 9.98 -7.05
CA LYS A 94 -4.45 9.10 -8.17
C LYS A 94 -5.03 7.71 -8.03
N TYR A 95 -5.14 7.22 -6.83
CA TYR A 95 -5.63 5.88 -6.51
C TYR A 95 -6.90 5.97 -5.67
#